data_3d17e11f019e2a3bc52fabaa5421d777
#
_entry.id   3d17e11f019e2a3bc52fabaa5421d777
#
_cell.length_a   1.000
_cell.length_b   1.000
_cell.length_c   1.000
_cell.angle_alpha   90.00
_cell.angle_beta   90.00
_cell.angle_gamma   90.00
#
_symmetry.space_group_name_H-M   'P 1'
#
loop_
_entity.id
_entity.type
_entity.pdbx_description
1 polymer ?
#
loop_
_entity_poly.entity_id
_entity_poly.type
_entity_poly.pdbx_seq_one_letter_code
_entity_poly.pdbx_strand_id
1 'polypeptide(L)'
;REACKSILPLRQCSVSAAELMDRNALRAVENEPGMPETLRTLPDGAVALLIDTSADDEVTLQKQFAEIAEKLSDVQTLYPVSFTTDPELYATYWRVRSGLFTSAAAGRPRGTVSIIEDIAFRGDVLGDALTDVREVLARHRYPDAVMWGHLLDGNVHFTIFPDINRPEGVEGYAAFMQELTDTVLRHDGSLKAEHGTGRNMAPFVRQEWGEDIYRLMKDIKKLLDPRNLLNPGVLINDDPQVFIKNLKKMPLANDLIDRCI
;
A
#
# COMPACT_ATOMS: atom_id res chain seq x y z
N ARG A 1 7.44 -11.01 6.83
CA ARG A 1 8.92 -11.10 6.90
C ARG A 1 9.48 -12.04 5.84
N GLU A 2 8.99 -13.29 5.74
CA GLU A 2 9.58 -14.28 4.82
C GLU A 2 9.57 -13.81 3.37
N ALA A 3 8.44 -13.32 2.87
CA ALA A 3 8.34 -12.78 1.51
C ALA A 3 9.31 -11.62 1.24
N CYS A 4 9.65 -10.80 2.24
CA CYS A 4 10.59 -9.69 2.07
C CYS A 4 12.05 -10.15 1.89
N LYS A 5 12.39 -11.38 2.26
CA LYS A 5 13.73 -11.95 2.00
C LYS A 5 14.00 -12.12 0.51
N SER A 6 12.97 -12.16 -0.32
CA SER A 6 13.10 -12.27 -1.78
C SER A 6 13.59 -10.99 -2.47
N ILE A 7 13.57 -9.82 -1.80
CA ILE A 7 13.93 -8.53 -2.41
C ILE A 7 15.36 -8.56 -2.98
N LEU A 8 16.33 -8.86 -2.12
CA LEU A 8 17.74 -8.84 -2.52
C LEU A 8 18.08 -9.88 -3.60
N PRO A 9 17.59 -11.14 -3.51
CA PRO A 9 17.71 -12.10 -4.59
C PRO A 9 17.08 -11.62 -5.91
N LEU A 10 15.84 -11.13 -5.88
CA LEU A 10 15.12 -10.71 -7.09
C LEU A 10 15.75 -9.49 -7.76
N ARG A 11 16.33 -8.56 -6.99
CA ARG A 11 17.09 -7.42 -7.56
C ARG A 11 18.33 -7.84 -8.36
N GLN A 12 18.80 -9.07 -8.22
CA GLN A 12 19.91 -9.62 -9.00
C GLN A 12 19.45 -10.32 -10.29
N CYS A 13 18.14 -10.52 -10.46
CA CYS A 13 17.51 -11.16 -11.59
C CYS A 13 16.95 -10.12 -12.57
N SER A 14 16.70 -10.54 -13.80
CA SER A 14 15.97 -9.77 -14.79
C SER A 14 14.47 -9.82 -14.48
N VAL A 15 14.01 -9.00 -13.53
CA VAL A 15 12.60 -8.93 -13.09
C VAL A 15 12.05 -7.56 -13.41
N SER A 16 10.91 -7.51 -14.11
CA SER A 16 10.23 -6.27 -14.50
C SER A 16 9.35 -5.73 -13.39
N ALA A 17 8.74 -6.62 -12.61
CA ALA A 17 7.91 -6.27 -11.45
C ALA A 17 7.88 -7.41 -10.42
N ALA A 18 7.73 -7.05 -9.15
CA ALA A 18 7.43 -8.00 -8.08
C ALA A 18 6.40 -7.36 -7.14
N GLU A 19 5.18 -7.87 -7.21
CA GLU A 19 4.02 -7.34 -6.50
C GLU A 19 3.71 -8.18 -5.26
N LEU A 20 3.71 -7.53 -4.11
CA LEU A 20 3.37 -8.14 -2.84
C LEU A 20 1.88 -7.98 -2.57
N MET A 21 1.22 -9.04 -2.10
CA MET A 21 -0.18 -9.03 -1.68
C MET A 21 -0.32 -9.83 -0.38
N ASP A 22 -0.84 -9.19 0.66
CA ASP A 22 -1.08 -9.86 1.95
C ASP A 22 -2.33 -10.76 1.93
N ARG A 23 -2.57 -11.50 3.02
CA ARG A 23 -3.74 -12.39 3.11
C ARG A 23 -5.06 -11.67 2.95
N ASN A 24 -5.20 -10.44 3.46
CA ASN A 24 -6.43 -9.67 3.33
C ASN A 24 -6.62 -9.18 1.88
N ALA A 25 -5.54 -8.82 1.19
CA ALA A 25 -5.58 -8.52 -0.25
C ALA A 25 -6.02 -9.74 -1.07
N LEU A 26 -5.48 -10.92 -0.75
CA LEU A 26 -5.86 -12.16 -1.42
C LEU A 26 -7.32 -12.52 -1.16
N ARG A 27 -7.83 -12.34 0.06
CA ARG A 27 -9.25 -12.55 0.39
C ARG A 27 -10.20 -11.65 -0.40
N ALA A 28 -9.78 -10.42 -0.67
CA ALA A 28 -10.59 -9.48 -1.45
C ALA A 28 -10.80 -9.94 -2.90
N VAL A 29 -9.95 -10.83 -3.41
CA VAL A 29 -9.93 -11.26 -4.82
C VAL A 29 -9.98 -12.79 -5.02
N GLU A 30 -9.95 -13.60 -3.96
CA GLU A 30 -9.90 -15.07 -4.07
C GLU A 30 -11.12 -15.70 -4.77
N ASN A 31 -12.22 -14.95 -4.92
CA ASN A 31 -13.42 -15.37 -5.61
C ASN A 31 -13.56 -14.79 -7.03
N GLU A 32 -12.57 -14.00 -7.49
CA GLU A 32 -12.57 -13.48 -8.85
C GLU A 32 -12.36 -14.61 -9.86
N PRO A 33 -13.02 -14.53 -11.05
CA PRO A 33 -12.86 -15.54 -12.11
C PRO A 33 -11.40 -15.69 -12.52
N GLY A 34 -10.95 -16.95 -12.60
CA GLY A 34 -9.59 -17.30 -13.02
C GLY A 34 -8.56 -17.33 -11.88
N MET A 35 -8.97 -17.04 -10.64
CA MET A 35 -8.06 -17.17 -9.49
C MET A 35 -7.90 -18.64 -9.06
N PRO A 36 -6.67 -19.05 -8.65
CA PRO A 36 -6.42 -20.39 -8.16
C PRO A 36 -7.27 -20.69 -6.91
N GLU A 37 -7.90 -21.87 -6.86
CA GLU A 37 -8.68 -22.31 -5.69
C GLU A 37 -7.85 -22.38 -4.41
N THR A 38 -6.54 -22.61 -4.54
CA THR A 38 -5.59 -22.63 -3.42
C THR A 38 -5.55 -21.34 -2.63
N LEU A 39 -5.92 -20.19 -3.22
CA LEU A 39 -6.00 -18.91 -2.50
C LEU A 39 -6.99 -18.98 -1.33
N ARG A 40 -8.11 -19.71 -1.47
CA ARG A 40 -9.14 -19.84 -0.43
C ARG A 40 -8.69 -20.63 0.79
N THR A 41 -7.68 -21.48 0.62
CA THR A 41 -7.15 -22.36 1.67
C THR A 41 -5.87 -21.85 2.32
N LEU A 42 -5.39 -20.68 1.90
CA LEU A 42 -4.19 -20.09 2.48
C LEU A 42 -4.39 -19.75 3.96
N PRO A 43 -3.41 -20.05 4.81
CA PRO A 43 -3.47 -19.72 6.23
C PRO A 43 -3.42 -18.20 6.45
N ASP A 44 -3.80 -17.80 7.66
CA ASP A 44 -3.62 -16.42 8.12
C ASP A 44 -2.14 -16.05 8.08
N GLY A 45 -1.85 -14.82 7.66
CA GLY A 45 -0.49 -14.33 7.51
C GLY A 45 0.21 -14.76 6.21
N ALA A 46 -0.43 -15.56 5.35
CA ALA A 46 0.09 -15.85 4.01
C ALA A 46 0.25 -14.56 3.19
N VAL A 47 1.27 -14.55 2.34
CA VAL A 47 1.58 -13.45 1.42
C VAL A 47 1.83 -14.07 0.05
N ALA A 48 1.31 -13.47 -1.01
CA ALA A 48 1.66 -13.84 -2.38
C ALA A 48 2.60 -12.80 -2.99
N LEU A 49 3.46 -13.28 -3.87
CA LEU A 49 4.27 -12.48 -4.77
C LEU A 49 3.87 -12.80 -6.21
N LEU A 50 3.51 -11.78 -6.97
CA LEU A 50 3.37 -11.85 -8.42
C LEU A 50 4.65 -11.26 -9.02
N ILE A 51 5.45 -12.10 -9.66
CA ILE A 51 6.75 -11.73 -10.24
C ILE A 51 6.61 -11.74 -11.75
N ASP A 52 6.99 -10.64 -12.41
CA ASP A 52 6.97 -10.50 -13.85
C ASP A 52 8.38 -10.39 -14.41
N THR A 53 8.64 -11.10 -15.52
CA THR A 53 9.87 -11.04 -16.28
C THR A 53 9.57 -11.19 -17.77
N SER A 54 10.39 -10.61 -18.61
CA SER A 54 10.24 -10.65 -20.07
C SER A 54 11.57 -10.83 -20.78
N ALA A 55 11.54 -11.44 -21.95
CA ALA A 55 12.70 -11.62 -22.81
C ALA A 55 12.29 -11.58 -24.29
N ASP A 56 13.25 -11.32 -25.18
CA ASP A 56 13.02 -11.25 -26.62
C ASP A 56 12.86 -12.65 -27.26
N ASP A 57 13.28 -13.70 -26.57
CA ASP A 57 13.19 -15.07 -27.02
C ASP A 57 12.92 -16.07 -25.89
N GLU A 58 12.34 -17.22 -26.25
CA GLU A 58 11.94 -18.27 -25.32
C GLU A 58 13.13 -18.86 -24.53
N VAL A 59 14.29 -18.98 -25.15
CA VAL A 59 15.48 -19.60 -24.51
C VAL A 59 15.95 -18.68 -23.37
N THR A 60 15.98 -17.38 -23.62
CA THR A 60 16.34 -16.38 -22.61
C THR A 60 15.30 -16.34 -21.50
N LEU A 61 14.01 -16.40 -21.84
CA LEU A 61 12.92 -16.43 -20.85
C LEU A 61 13.03 -17.64 -19.92
N GLN A 62 13.28 -18.83 -20.46
CA GLN A 62 13.44 -20.05 -19.66
C GLN A 62 14.67 -19.99 -18.73
N LYS A 63 15.76 -19.34 -19.17
CA LYS A 63 16.92 -19.09 -18.30
C LYS A 63 16.57 -18.14 -17.15
N GLN A 64 15.81 -17.09 -17.40
CA GLN A 64 15.35 -16.15 -16.35
C GLN A 64 14.45 -16.88 -15.34
N PHE A 65 13.53 -17.74 -15.78
CA PHE A 65 12.71 -18.55 -14.88
C PHE A 65 13.56 -19.44 -13.98
N ALA A 66 14.56 -20.12 -14.54
CA ALA A 66 15.47 -20.97 -13.76
C ALA A 66 16.28 -20.15 -12.75
N GLU A 67 16.81 -19.00 -13.15
CA GLU A 67 17.56 -18.10 -12.28
C GLU A 67 16.68 -17.58 -11.13
N ILE A 68 15.47 -17.10 -11.40
CA ILE A 68 14.54 -16.63 -10.38
C ILE A 68 14.21 -17.76 -9.40
N ALA A 69 13.92 -18.98 -9.90
CA ALA A 69 13.62 -20.13 -9.05
C ALA A 69 14.82 -20.50 -8.15
N GLU A 70 16.03 -20.49 -8.69
CA GLU A 70 17.27 -20.75 -7.93
C GLU A 70 17.48 -19.70 -6.85
N LYS A 71 17.36 -18.42 -7.19
CA LYS A 71 17.54 -17.30 -6.25
C LYS A 71 16.51 -17.29 -5.12
N LEU A 72 15.32 -17.83 -5.36
CA LEU A 72 14.25 -17.95 -4.36
C LEU A 72 14.29 -19.29 -3.60
N SER A 73 15.22 -20.19 -3.86
CA SER A 73 15.28 -21.52 -3.23
C SER A 73 15.39 -21.50 -1.71
N ASP A 74 16.02 -20.47 -1.15
CA ASP A 74 16.18 -20.26 0.30
C ASP A 74 15.01 -19.52 0.95
N VAL A 75 14.03 -19.04 0.15
CA VAL A 75 12.82 -18.39 0.64
C VAL A 75 11.77 -19.46 0.91
N GLN A 76 11.29 -19.52 2.15
CA GLN A 76 10.27 -20.51 2.52
C GLN A 76 8.92 -20.14 1.86
N THR A 77 8.42 -21.01 1.01
CA THR A 77 7.15 -20.89 0.31
C THR A 77 6.15 -21.97 0.72
N LEU A 78 4.86 -21.67 0.66
CA LEU A 78 3.78 -22.64 0.90
C LEU A 78 3.58 -23.58 -0.30
N TYR A 79 3.84 -23.08 -1.50
CA TYR A 79 3.76 -23.82 -2.77
C TYR A 79 5.03 -23.58 -3.57
N PRO A 80 5.41 -24.51 -4.46
CA PRO A 80 6.52 -24.27 -5.36
C PRO A 80 6.35 -23.01 -6.21
N VAL A 81 7.44 -22.31 -6.49
CA VAL A 81 7.44 -21.21 -7.46
C VAL A 81 7.05 -21.78 -8.83
N SER A 82 6.08 -21.17 -9.48
CA SER A 82 5.59 -21.59 -10.80
C SER A 82 5.55 -20.41 -11.75
N PHE A 83 5.80 -20.68 -13.02
CA PHE A 83 5.80 -19.70 -14.10
C PHE A 83 4.72 -20.02 -15.12
N THR A 84 4.25 -19.01 -15.82
CA THR A 84 3.31 -19.17 -16.93
C THR A 84 3.70 -18.25 -18.10
N THR A 85 3.55 -18.77 -19.31
CA THR A 85 3.60 -17.98 -20.56
C THR A 85 2.23 -17.89 -21.21
N ASP A 86 1.17 -18.38 -20.53
CA ASP A 86 -0.21 -18.28 -20.99
C ASP A 86 -0.69 -16.81 -20.90
N PRO A 87 -0.97 -16.14 -22.02
CA PRO A 87 -1.34 -14.75 -22.04
C PRO A 87 -2.70 -14.47 -21.36
N GLU A 88 -3.63 -15.43 -21.31
CA GLU A 88 -4.92 -15.25 -20.64
C GLU A 88 -4.76 -15.29 -19.14
N LEU A 89 -3.94 -16.21 -18.63
CA LEU A 89 -3.63 -16.31 -17.21
C LEU A 89 -2.81 -15.11 -16.72
N TYR A 90 -1.81 -14.70 -17.51
CA TYR A 90 -1.04 -13.47 -17.27
C TYR A 90 -1.95 -12.24 -17.15
N ALA A 91 -2.79 -12.02 -18.15
CA ALA A 91 -3.74 -10.90 -18.15
C ALA A 91 -4.71 -10.95 -16.96
N THR A 92 -5.12 -12.14 -16.54
CA THR A 92 -6.01 -12.34 -15.40
C THR A 92 -5.31 -11.93 -14.09
N TYR A 93 -4.08 -12.37 -13.85
CA TYR A 93 -3.34 -12.00 -12.64
C TYR A 93 -3.09 -10.50 -12.55
N TRP A 94 -2.68 -9.88 -13.64
CA TRP A 94 -2.48 -8.42 -13.67
C TRP A 94 -3.77 -7.62 -13.51
N ARG A 95 -4.87 -8.06 -14.13
CA ARG A 95 -6.18 -7.44 -13.95
C ARG A 95 -6.63 -7.47 -12.50
N VAL A 96 -6.46 -8.61 -11.84
CA VAL A 96 -6.82 -8.78 -10.43
C VAL A 96 -5.92 -7.94 -9.54
N ARG A 97 -4.59 -7.96 -9.77
CA ARG A 97 -3.64 -7.13 -9.01
C ARG A 97 -3.97 -5.63 -9.13
N SER A 98 -4.25 -5.16 -10.35
CA SER A 98 -4.60 -3.75 -10.59
C SER A 98 -5.95 -3.36 -9.99
N GLY A 99 -6.89 -4.30 -9.86
CA GLY A 99 -8.21 -4.11 -9.27
C GLY A 99 -8.29 -4.22 -7.75
N LEU A 100 -7.19 -4.56 -7.06
CA LEU A 100 -7.18 -4.86 -5.62
C LEU A 100 -7.81 -3.75 -4.76
N PHE A 101 -7.43 -2.49 -4.99
CA PHE A 101 -8.01 -1.38 -4.24
C PHE A 101 -9.53 -1.29 -4.39
N THR A 102 -10.02 -1.44 -5.62
CA THR A 102 -11.45 -1.39 -5.91
C THR A 102 -12.20 -2.54 -5.25
N SER A 103 -11.66 -3.76 -5.33
CA SER A 103 -12.25 -4.96 -4.71
C SER A 103 -12.26 -4.85 -3.18
N ALA A 104 -11.17 -4.41 -2.57
CA ALA A 104 -11.09 -4.17 -1.13
C ALA A 104 -12.08 -3.08 -0.67
N ALA A 105 -12.15 -1.97 -1.42
CA ALA A 105 -13.06 -0.87 -1.11
C ALA A 105 -14.54 -1.28 -1.25
N ALA A 106 -14.88 -2.16 -2.19
CA ALA A 106 -16.23 -2.68 -2.37
C ALA A 106 -16.67 -3.58 -1.20
N GLY A 107 -15.74 -4.34 -0.61
CA GLY A 107 -16.00 -5.23 0.53
C GLY A 107 -16.04 -4.54 1.89
N ARG A 108 -15.80 -3.23 1.98
CA ARG A 108 -15.71 -2.52 3.26
C ARG A 108 -17.01 -2.54 4.05
N PRO A 109 -16.96 -2.46 5.39
CA PRO A 109 -18.14 -2.30 6.24
C PRO A 109 -18.96 -1.06 5.86
N ARG A 110 -20.28 -1.17 5.92
CA ARG A 110 -21.19 -0.05 5.64
C ARG A 110 -20.95 1.10 6.62
N GLY A 111 -20.97 2.33 6.12
CA GLY A 111 -20.73 3.54 6.93
C GLY A 111 -19.27 3.90 7.09
N THR A 112 -18.34 3.08 6.61
CA THR A 112 -16.90 3.39 6.62
C THR A 112 -16.44 4.01 5.32
N VAL A 113 -15.31 4.69 5.36
CA VAL A 113 -14.60 5.19 4.17
C VAL A 113 -13.37 4.35 3.89
N SER A 114 -12.91 4.33 2.63
CA SER A 114 -11.60 3.75 2.29
C SER A 114 -10.56 4.85 2.34
N ILE A 115 -9.53 4.69 3.17
CA ILE A 115 -8.36 5.57 3.21
C ILE A 115 -7.17 4.71 2.81
N ILE A 116 -6.47 5.13 1.75
CA ILE A 116 -5.26 4.49 1.27
C ILE A 116 -4.05 5.29 1.75
N GLU A 117 -3.06 4.58 2.28
CA GLU A 117 -1.75 5.10 2.61
C GLU A 117 -0.68 4.45 1.75
N ASP A 118 0.44 5.14 1.62
CA ASP A 118 1.50 4.85 0.68
C ASP A 118 2.86 5.12 1.34
N ILE A 119 3.50 4.07 1.80
CA ILE A 119 4.74 4.13 2.56
C ILE A 119 5.84 3.37 1.84
N ALA A 120 7.09 3.74 2.08
CA ALA A 120 8.21 2.99 1.55
C ALA A 120 9.34 2.84 2.58
N PHE A 121 10.08 1.74 2.44
CA PHE A 121 11.23 1.42 3.28
C PHE A 121 12.36 0.86 2.42
N ARG A 122 13.58 0.94 2.92
CA ARG A 122 14.67 0.20 2.32
C ARG A 122 14.40 -1.30 2.39
N GLY A 123 14.82 -2.04 1.37
CA GLY A 123 14.53 -3.47 1.25
C GLY A 123 15.08 -4.34 2.41
N ASP A 124 16.18 -3.91 3.02
CA ASP A 124 16.83 -4.62 4.14
C ASP A 124 16.03 -4.52 5.45
N VAL A 125 15.23 -3.48 5.64
CA VAL A 125 14.39 -3.26 6.83
C VAL A 125 12.90 -3.52 6.59
N LEU A 126 12.48 -3.71 5.34
CA LEU A 126 11.06 -3.79 4.96
C LEU A 126 10.29 -4.84 5.78
N GLY A 127 10.86 -6.01 5.99
CA GLY A 127 10.17 -7.09 6.71
C GLY A 127 9.87 -6.75 8.18
N ASP A 128 10.78 -6.07 8.86
CA ASP A 128 10.61 -5.63 10.24
C ASP A 128 9.67 -4.42 10.31
N ALA A 129 9.86 -3.45 9.42
CA ALA A 129 9.00 -2.28 9.32
C ALA A 129 7.53 -2.65 9.08
N LEU A 130 7.24 -3.58 8.15
CA LEU A 130 5.87 -4.04 7.90
C LEU A 130 5.29 -4.84 9.08
N THR A 131 6.12 -5.50 9.87
CA THR A 131 5.67 -6.15 11.10
C THR A 131 5.19 -5.10 12.11
N ASP A 132 5.98 -4.05 12.34
CA ASP A 132 5.62 -2.95 13.24
C ASP A 132 4.38 -2.19 12.74
N VAL A 133 4.28 -1.93 11.43
CA VAL A 133 3.08 -1.30 10.83
C VAL A 133 1.83 -2.16 11.07
N ARG A 134 1.92 -3.48 10.93
CA ARG A 134 0.79 -4.37 11.24
C ARG A 134 0.39 -4.33 12.71
N GLU A 135 1.35 -4.21 13.63
CA GLU A 135 1.05 -4.05 15.05
C GLU A 135 0.35 -2.72 15.32
N VAL A 136 0.76 -1.62 14.66
CA VAL A 136 0.06 -0.33 14.74
C VAL A 136 -1.37 -0.47 14.23
N LEU A 137 -1.58 -1.09 13.06
CA LEU A 137 -2.91 -1.35 12.51
C LEU A 137 -3.79 -2.14 13.50
N ALA A 138 -3.25 -3.18 14.12
CA ALA A 138 -3.97 -3.99 15.09
C ALA A 138 -4.35 -3.20 16.37
N ARG A 139 -3.40 -2.41 16.93
CA ARG A 139 -3.66 -1.57 18.11
C ARG A 139 -4.77 -0.54 17.85
N HIS A 140 -4.82 0.03 16.65
CA HIS A 140 -5.83 1.00 16.25
C HIS A 140 -7.11 0.37 15.67
N ARG A 141 -7.27 -0.95 15.82
CA ARG A 141 -8.47 -1.71 15.43
C ARG A 141 -8.73 -1.72 13.92
N TYR A 142 -7.66 -1.78 13.13
CA TYR A 142 -7.70 -2.01 11.69
C TYR A 142 -7.12 -3.38 11.30
N PRO A 143 -7.57 -4.52 11.91
CA PRO A 143 -7.02 -5.84 11.60
C PRO A 143 -7.33 -6.26 10.15
N ASP A 144 -8.40 -5.70 9.57
CA ASP A 144 -8.86 -5.97 8.21
C ASP A 144 -8.19 -5.08 7.16
N ALA A 145 -7.18 -4.28 7.54
CA ALA A 145 -6.41 -3.50 6.59
C ALA A 145 -5.86 -4.40 5.48
N VAL A 146 -6.05 -3.97 4.24
CA VAL A 146 -5.60 -4.67 3.04
C VAL A 146 -4.28 -4.07 2.59
N MET A 147 -3.23 -4.90 2.44
CA MET A 147 -1.88 -4.44 2.14
C MET A 147 -1.36 -5.07 0.86
N TRP A 148 -0.80 -4.26 -0.04
CA TRP A 148 -0.14 -4.68 -1.27
C TRP A 148 0.94 -3.67 -1.66
N GLY A 149 1.78 -4.00 -2.64
CA GLY A 149 2.79 -3.01 -3.06
C GLY A 149 3.88 -3.57 -3.96
N HIS A 150 4.79 -2.66 -4.31
CA HIS A 150 5.91 -2.88 -5.21
C HIS A 150 7.13 -3.34 -4.41
N LEU A 151 7.29 -4.66 -4.31
CA LEU A 151 8.27 -5.26 -3.40
C LEU A 151 9.70 -4.78 -3.65
N LEU A 152 10.10 -4.69 -4.94
CA LEU A 152 11.48 -4.31 -5.30
C LEU A 152 11.82 -2.88 -4.89
N ASP A 153 10.83 -1.99 -4.85
CA ASP A 153 11.01 -0.59 -4.46
C ASP A 153 10.85 -0.40 -2.94
N GLY A 154 10.43 -1.45 -2.23
CA GLY A 154 10.09 -1.36 -0.81
C GLY A 154 8.84 -0.52 -0.55
N ASN A 155 8.07 -0.24 -1.60
CA ASN A 155 6.84 0.54 -1.53
C ASN A 155 5.66 -0.35 -1.19
N VAL A 156 4.87 0.08 -0.22
CA VAL A 156 3.69 -0.65 0.24
C VAL A 156 2.51 0.29 0.42
N HIS A 157 1.42 -0.05 -0.23
CA HIS A 157 0.12 0.56 -0.01
C HIS A 157 -0.68 -0.25 0.98
N PHE A 158 -1.49 0.42 1.76
CA PHE A 158 -2.52 -0.26 2.54
C PHE A 158 -3.79 0.58 2.63
N THR A 159 -4.91 -0.11 2.78
CA THR A 159 -6.22 0.54 2.92
C THR A 159 -6.82 0.16 4.26
N ILE A 160 -7.29 1.19 4.98
CA ILE A 160 -8.07 1.07 6.21
C ILE A 160 -9.50 1.56 5.99
N PHE A 161 -10.42 1.15 6.86
CA PHE A 161 -11.85 1.44 6.73
C PHE A 161 -12.42 2.10 8.00
N PRO A 162 -12.00 3.35 8.35
CA PRO A 162 -12.48 4.04 9.52
C PRO A 162 -13.93 4.48 9.39
N ASP A 163 -14.69 4.45 10.50
CA ASP A 163 -15.98 5.12 10.63
C ASP A 163 -15.78 6.57 11.04
N ILE A 164 -15.65 7.46 10.07
CA ILE A 164 -15.45 8.89 10.28
C ILE A 164 -16.76 9.67 10.48
N ASN A 165 -17.91 9.00 10.54
CA ASN A 165 -19.19 9.65 10.85
C ASN A 165 -19.26 10.05 12.32
N ARG A 166 -18.50 9.39 13.18
CA ARG A 166 -18.45 9.61 14.62
C ARG A 166 -17.17 10.33 15.04
N PRO A 167 -17.21 11.21 16.04
CA PRO A 167 -16.03 11.88 16.57
C PRO A 167 -14.92 10.91 16.98
N GLU A 168 -15.27 9.82 17.67
CA GLU A 168 -14.33 8.81 18.16
C GLU A 168 -13.58 8.11 17.00
N GLY A 169 -14.24 7.94 15.84
CA GLY A 169 -13.62 7.38 14.64
C GLY A 169 -12.60 8.35 14.01
N VAL A 170 -12.90 9.67 14.04
CA VAL A 170 -11.97 10.69 13.57
C VAL A 170 -10.77 10.82 14.52
N GLU A 171 -10.99 10.80 15.83
CA GLU A 171 -9.91 10.81 16.84
C GLU A 171 -9.05 9.56 16.74
N GLY A 172 -9.66 8.37 16.56
CA GLY A 172 -8.95 7.11 16.36
C GLY A 172 -8.10 7.14 15.09
N TYR A 173 -8.61 7.69 13.99
CA TYR A 173 -7.84 7.87 12.76
C TYR A 173 -6.68 8.85 12.97
N ALA A 174 -6.90 9.95 13.67
CA ALA A 174 -5.83 10.91 13.96
C ALA A 174 -4.70 10.28 14.80
N ALA A 175 -5.06 9.53 15.85
CA ALA A 175 -4.08 8.82 16.68
C ALA A 175 -3.32 7.75 15.89
N PHE A 176 -4.02 7.01 15.01
CA PHE A 176 -3.40 6.04 14.10
C PHE A 176 -2.36 6.70 13.19
N MET A 177 -2.70 7.81 12.54
CA MET A 177 -1.79 8.51 11.62
C MET A 177 -0.53 9.01 12.33
N GLN A 178 -0.65 9.47 13.57
CA GLN A 178 0.53 9.89 14.34
C GLN A 178 1.44 8.69 14.66
N GLU A 179 0.88 7.59 15.15
CA GLU A 179 1.68 6.41 15.48
C GLU A 179 2.26 5.73 14.23
N LEU A 180 1.52 5.73 13.12
CA LEU A 180 2.03 5.28 11.83
C LEU A 180 3.25 6.11 11.40
N THR A 181 3.12 7.45 11.45
CA THR A 181 4.20 8.37 11.11
C THR A 181 5.44 8.08 11.93
N ASP A 182 5.31 8.00 13.26
CA ASP A 182 6.42 7.72 14.16
C ASP A 182 7.08 6.37 13.86
N THR A 183 6.26 5.36 13.49
CA THR A 183 6.74 4.03 13.13
C THR A 183 7.51 4.04 11.82
N VAL A 184 6.97 4.69 10.77
CA VAL A 184 7.63 4.79 9.47
C VAL A 184 8.98 5.50 9.61
N LEU A 185 9.02 6.63 10.31
CA LEU A 185 10.25 7.42 10.47
C LEU A 185 11.29 6.72 11.35
N ARG A 186 10.88 5.91 12.33
CA ARG A 186 11.80 5.08 13.13
C ARG A 186 12.56 4.07 12.27
N HIS A 187 11.98 3.60 11.19
CA HIS A 187 12.61 2.72 10.20
C HIS A 187 13.28 3.46 9.04
N ASP A 188 13.47 4.78 9.14
CA ASP A 188 14.03 5.62 8.07
C ASP A 188 13.24 5.48 6.75
N GLY A 189 11.93 5.34 6.88
CA GLY A 189 11.00 5.18 5.76
C GLY A 189 10.41 6.50 5.26
N SER A 190 9.70 6.44 4.14
CA SER A 190 8.98 7.56 3.55
C SER A 190 7.48 7.42 3.79
N LEU A 191 6.84 8.54 4.12
CA LEU A 191 5.41 8.63 4.39
C LEU A 191 4.55 8.72 3.12
N LYS A 192 5.14 9.07 1.98
CA LYS A 192 4.52 9.06 0.66
C LYS A 192 5.55 8.71 -0.40
N ALA A 193 5.48 7.48 -0.89
CA ALA A 193 6.42 6.97 -1.86
C ALA A 193 6.10 7.47 -3.28
N GLU A 194 4.86 7.24 -3.77
CA GLU A 194 4.48 7.57 -5.14
C GLU A 194 3.16 8.35 -5.30
N HIS A 195 2.26 8.32 -4.30
CA HIS A 195 0.94 8.97 -4.41
C HIS A 195 0.98 10.50 -4.20
N GLY A 196 2.14 11.06 -3.91
CA GLY A 196 2.30 12.48 -3.56
C GLY A 196 1.75 12.81 -2.17
N THR A 197 2.23 13.90 -1.59
CA THR A 197 1.92 14.27 -0.19
C THR A 197 0.44 14.54 0.04
N GLY A 198 -0.18 15.40 -0.77
CA GLY A 198 -1.56 15.81 -0.56
C GLY A 198 -1.77 16.53 0.77
N ARG A 199 -3.03 16.92 1.06
CA ARG A 199 -3.39 17.50 2.36
C ARG A 199 -3.36 16.47 3.49
N ASN A 200 -3.51 15.20 3.17
CA ASN A 200 -3.50 14.11 4.13
C ASN A 200 -2.17 14.03 4.88
N MET A 201 -1.05 14.15 4.15
CA MET A 201 0.29 14.05 4.73
C MET A 201 0.96 15.39 4.99
N ALA A 202 0.36 16.52 4.58
CA ALA A 202 0.93 17.85 4.77
C ALA A 202 1.37 18.15 6.22
N PRO A 203 0.64 17.76 7.28
CA PRO A 203 1.08 17.98 8.66
C PRO A 203 2.35 17.26 9.06
N PHE A 204 2.66 16.14 8.39
CA PHE A 204 3.77 15.25 8.73
C PHE A 204 5.05 15.54 7.92
N VAL A 205 4.99 16.38 6.88
CA VAL A 205 6.13 16.71 6.00
C VAL A 205 7.29 17.29 6.80
N ARG A 206 7.01 18.19 7.76
CA ARG A 206 8.05 18.77 8.62
C ARG A 206 8.72 17.70 9.49
N GLN A 207 7.97 16.73 9.99
CA GLN A 207 8.50 15.64 10.80
C GLN A 207 9.38 14.69 9.96
N GLU A 208 8.98 14.40 8.71
CA GLU A 208 9.75 13.54 7.79
C GLU A 208 11.04 14.19 7.32
N TRP A 209 10.98 15.46 6.91
CA TRP A 209 12.11 16.11 6.24
C TRP A 209 12.95 17.02 7.14
N GLY A 210 12.47 17.31 8.35
CA GLY A 210 13.10 18.22 9.27
C GLY A 210 12.84 19.71 8.95
N GLU A 211 13.17 20.56 9.93
CA GLU A 211 12.84 22.00 9.86
C GLU A 211 13.55 22.74 8.71
N ASP A 212 14.81 22.41 8.44
CA ASP A 212 15.61 23.12 7.45
C ASP A 212 15.12 22.83 6.02
N ILE A 213 14.82 21.56 5.71
CA ILE A 213 14.29 21.18 4.40
C ILE A 213 12.86 21.69 4.24
N TYR A 214 12.03 21.62 5.28
CA TYR A 214 10.67 22.16 5.22
C TYR A 214 10.67 23.69 4.99
N ARG A 215 11.60 24.42 5.61
CA ARG A 215 11.80 25.86 5.35
C ARG A 215 12.21 26.12 3.90
N LEU A 216 13.15 25.34 3.35
CA LEU A 216 13.55 25.43 1.95
C LEU A 216 12.36 25.19 1.00
N MET A 217 11.50 24.20 1.28
CA MET A 217 10.27 23.98 0.51
C MET A 217 9.35 25.21 0.53
N LYS A 218 9.19 25.87 1.69
CA LYS A 218 8.41 27.11 1.82
C LYS A 218 9.01 28.28 1.03
N ASP A 219 10.32 28.41 1.04
CA ASP A 219 11.04 29.48 0.31
C ASP A 219 10.92 29.28 -1.21
N ILE A 220 11.08 28.05 -1.71
CA ILE A 220 10.85 27.69 -3.11
C ILE A 220 9.39 28.02 -3.51
N LYS A 221 8.43 27.61 -2.69
CA LYS A 221 7.02 27.90 -2.93
C LYS A 221 6.76 29.39 -3.02
N LYS A 222 7.29 30.17 -2.09
CA LYS A 222 7.14 31.62 -2.06
C LYS A 222 7.81 32.33 -3.26
N LEU A 223 8.95 31.81 -3.70
CA LEU A 223 9.65 32.34 -4.87
C LEU A 223 8.86 32.12 -6.16
N LEU A 224 8.31 30.92 -6.37
CA LEU A 224 7.62 30.55 -7.61
C LEU A 224 6.12 30.91 -7.61
N ASP A 225 5.50 30.99 -6.45
CA ASP A 225 4.09 31.33 -6.28
C ASP A 225 3.88 32.30 -5.10
N PRO A 226 4.34 33.55 -5.23
CA PRO A 226 4.31 34.54 -4.14
C PRO A 226 2.89 34.88 -3.66
N ARG A 227 1.87 34.64 -4.50
CA ARG A 227 0.45 34.85 -4.17
C ARG A 227 -0.24 33.60 -3.66
N ASN A 228 0.47 32.46 -3.58
CA ASN A 228 -0.06 31.18 -3.12
C ASN A 228 -1.36 30.73 -3.84
N LEU A 229 -1.36 30.85 -5.19
CA LEU A 229 -2.49 30.48 -6.04
C LEU A 229 -2.50 29.01 -6.45
N LEU A 230 -1.31 28.39 -6.53
CA LEU A 230 -1.13 27.02 -7.01
C LEU A 230 -1.23 26.04 -5.84
N ASN A 231 -2.28 25.22 -5.81
CA ASN A 231 -2.51 24.19 -4.79
C ASN A 231 -2.24 24.65 -3.33
N PRO A 232 -2.89 25.71 -2.84
CA PRO A 232 -2.61 26.25 -1.51
C PRO A 232 -2.92 25.22 -0.42
N GLY A 233 -1.94 25.00 0.48
CA GLY A 233 -2.08 24.12 1.63
C GLY A 233 -2.07 22.61 1.31
N VAL A 234 -1.58 22.20 0.13
CA VAL A 234 -1.56 20.78 -0.27
C VAL A 234 -0.33 20.05 0.25
N LEU A 235 0.86 20.61 0.14
CA LEU A 235 2.09 20.04 0.68
C LEU A 235 2.59 20.85 1.87
N ILE A 236 2.53 22.16 1.75
CA ILE A 236 2.94 23.11 2.80
C ILE A 236 1.69 23.59 3.51
N ASN A 237 1.54 23.17 4.76
CA ASN A 237 0.39 23.54 5.59
C ASN A 237 0.81 23.59 7.06
N ASP A 238 0.56 24.71 7.70
CA ASP A 238 0.89 24.89 9.14
C ASP A 238 -0.25 24.44 10.08
N ASP A 239 -1.37 23.95 9.52
CA ASP A 239 -2.48 23.38 10.31
C ASP A 239 -2.26 21.88 10.56
N PRO A 240 -1.93 21.49 11.81
CA PRO A 240 -1.64 20.09 12.13
C PRO A 240 -2.87 19.17 12.02
N GLN A 241 -4.06 19.73 11.89
CA GLN A 241 -5.31 18.99 11.81
C GLN A 241 -5.94 19.00 10.40
N VAL A 242 -5.25 19.53 9.38
CA VAL A 242 -5.83 19.67 8.04
C VAL A 242 -6.30 18.33 7.47
N PHE A 243 -5.66 17.22 7.82
CA PHE A 243 -5.96 15.87 7.34
C PHE A 243 -7.25 15.28 7.91
N ILE A 244 -7.75 15.80 9.03
CA ILE A 244 -9.03 15.37 9.64
C ILE A 244 -10.16 16.41 9.49
N LYS A 245 -9.86 17.60 9.04
CA LYS A 245 -10.85 18.66 8.91
C LYS A 245 -11.74 18.38 7.70
N ASN A 246 -12.18 18.27 6.96
CA ASN A 246 -13.01 18.11 5.76
C ASN A 246 -13.11 16.64 5.28
N LEU A 247 -13.08 15.71 6.21
CA LEU A 247 -13.35 14.30 5.88
C LEU A 247 -14.79 14.15 5.36
N LYS A 248 -14.95 13.47 4.23
CA LYS A 248 -16.25 13.24 3.62
C LYS A 248 -17.00 12.17 4.40
N LYS A 249 -18.03 12.58 5.15
CA LYS A 249 -18.93 11.66 5.83
C LYS A 249 -19.68 10.78 4.83
N MET A 250 -19.86 9.53 5.18
CA MET A 250 -20.66 8.60 4.38
C MET A 250 -22.15 8.78 4.72
N PRO A 251 -23.05 8.72 3.72
CA PRO A 251 -24.49 8.72 3.99
C PRO A 251 -24.85 7.53 4.88
N LEU A 252 -25.66 7.76 5.90
CA LEU A 252 -26.28 6.68 6.65
C LEU A 252 -27.27 5.94 5.74
N ALA A 253 -27.50 4.65 5.98
CA ALA A 253 -28.33 3.80 5.11
C ALA A 253 -29.74 4.38 4.85
N ASN A 254 -30.29 5.16 5.79
CA ASN A 254 -31.59 5.83 5.66
C ASN A 254 -31.56 7.04 4.71
N ASP A 255 -30.39 7.68 4.51
CA ASP A 255 -30.28 8.85 3.62
C ASP A 255 -30.26 8.46 2.14
N LEU A 256 -30.00 7.19 1.81
CA LEU A 256 -30.00 6.70 0.43
C LEU A 256 -31.40 6.43 -0.10
N ILE A 257 -32.36 6.11 0.78
CA ILE A 257 -33.77 5.84 0.39
C ILE A 257 -34.47 7.15 0.05
N ASP A 258 -34.19 8.24 0.78
CA ASP A 258 -34.81 9.55 0.56
C ASP A 258 -34.29 10.30 -0.69
N ARG A 259 -33.22 9.82 -1.33
CA ARG A 259 -32.66 10.43 -2.55
C ARG A 259 -32.99 9.66 -3.83
N CYS A 260 -33.67 8.52 -3.72
CA CYS A 260 -34.12 7.71 -4.84
C CYS A 260 -35.64 7.81 -5.09
N ILE A 261 -36.33 8.69 -4.40
CA ILE A 261 -37.72 9.11 -4.62
C ILE A 261 -37.66 10.58 -5.04
#